data_cf5f98c9166ce6bd6dfc2af63c300cbe
#
_entry.id   cf5f98c9166ce6bd6dfc2af63c300cbe
#
_cell.length_a   1.000
_cell.length_b   1.000
_cell.length_c   1.000
_cell.angle_alpha   90.00
_cell.angle_beta   90.00
_cell.angle_gamma   90.00
#
_symmetry.space_group_name_H-M   'P 1'
#
loop_
_entity.id
_entity.type
_entity.pdbx_description
1 polymer ?
#
loop_
_entity_poly.entity_id
_entity_poly.type
_entity_poly.pdbx_seq_one_letter_code
_entity_poly.pdbx_strand_id
1 'polypeptide(L)'
;LEREEDIRDWEGSDERGLSVIDVGTGAGFPGIPLKIVCPGLNLTLLDSLNKRLVFIEDVVKELGLKNVNIIHSRAEDGGRDTKLRDKFDFCVSRAVARLNVLCELCMPFVKEGGYFISLKGPDVYSELNEAEITVETLGGQIEDVVELDIPESEKTGEKIRHCAVIIRKVEPTPKAYPRKAGMAAKKPIK
;
A
#
# COMPACT_ATOMS: atom_id res chain seq x y z
N LEU A 1 -11.81 -23.68 -8.42
CA LEU A 1 -10.71 -24.51 -8.97
C LEU A 1 -9.83 -23.77 -9.99
N GLU A 2 -10.35 -22.75 -10.70
CA GLU A 2 -9.57 -21.95 -11.68
C GLU A 2 -8.67 -20.88 -11.04
N ARG A 3 -8.87 -20.49 -9.77
CA ARG A 3 -8.07 -19.46 -9.09
C ARG A 3 -6.77 -19.96 -8.46
N GLU A 4 -6.57 -21.25 -8.31
CA GLU A 4 -5.33 -21.81 -7.75
C GLU A 4 -4.21 -21.96 -8.79
N GLU A 5 -4.54 -21.97 -10.07
CA GLU A 5 -3.54 -22.06 -11.15
C GLU A 5 -2.87 -20.70 -11.40
N ASP A 6 -3.61 -19.58 -11.28
CA ASP A 6 -3.09 -18.22 -11.50
C ASP A 6 -2.01 -17.80 -10.48
N ILE A 7 -1.98 -18.40 -9.29
CA ILE A 7 -0.97 -18.10 -8.27
C ILE A 7 0.35 -18.83 -8.54
N ARG A 8 0.32 -19.99 -9.20
CA ARG A 8 1.53 -20.79 -9.48
C ARG A 8 2.35 -20.26 -10.65
N ASP A 9 1.73 -19.57 -11.60
CA ASP A 9 2.44 -18.96 -12.73
C ASP A 9 3.27 -17.72 -12.31
N TRP A 10 3.08 -17.23 -11.08
CA TRP A 10 3.87 -16.14 -10.50
C TRP A 10 5.25 -16.58 -9.99
N GLU A 11 5.49 -17.86 -9.80
CA GLU A 11 6.79 -18.39 -9.35
C GLU A 11 7.90 -18.32 -10.42
N GLY A 12 7.59 -17.91 -11.65
CA GLY A 12 8.49 -17.97 -12.80
C GLY A 12 8.95 -16.66 -13.42
N SER A 13 8.49 -15.50 -12.99
CA SER A 13 8.79 -14.23 -13.67
C SER A 13 9.69 -13.31 -12.86
N ASP A 14 10.93 -13.24 -13.28
CA ASP A 14 11.99 -12.30 -12.91
C ASP A 14 12.73 -12.60 -11.57
N GLU A 15 13.99 -13.02 -11.69
CA GLU A 15 14.95 -13.25 -10.59
C GLU A 15 15.18 -12.01 -9.69
N ARG A 16 14.66 -10.83 -10.07
CA ARG A 16 14.81 -9.57 -9.35
C ARG A 16 13.73 -9.28 -8.32
N GLY A 17 12.79 -10.14 -8.05
CA GLY A 17 11.73 -9.97 -7.05
C GLY A 17 11.04 -8.58 -7.08
N LEU A 18 9.73 -8.54 -7.11
CA LEU A 18 8.96 -7.29 -7.12
C LEU A 18 9.22 -6.46 -5.86
N SER A 19 9.29 -5.14 -6.02
CA SER A 19 9.49 -4.20 -4.93
C SER A 19 8.15 -3.70 -4.39
N VAL A 20 7.92 -3.89 -3.10
CA VAL A 20 6.68 -3.49 -2.41
C VAL A 20 7.01 -2.55 -1.25
N ILE A 21 6.28 -1.47 -1.11
CA ILE A 21 6.30 -0.63 0.09
C ILE A 21 4.94 -0.64 0.78
N ASP A 22 4.94 -0.92 2.09
CA ASP A 22 3.77 -0.83 2.96
C ASP A 22 3.84 0.49 3.76
N VAL A 23 2.96 1.43 3.43
CA VAL A 23 2.96 2.79 3.99
C VAL A 23 2.00 2.88 5.17
N GLY A 24 2.53 3.23 6.33
CA GLY A 24 1.79 3.20 7.59
C GLY A 24 1.54 1.77 8.05
N THR A 25 2.57 0.94 7.95
CA THR A 25 2.49 -0.52 8.14
C THR A 25 1.94 -0.96 9.50
N GLY A 26 2.03 -0.11 10.52
CA GLY A 26 1.50 -0.41 11.87
C GLY A 26 2.20 -1.60 12.52
N ALA A 27 1.49 -2.72 12.65
CA ALA A 27 2.03 -3.99 13.15
C ALA A 27 2.55 -4.92 12.02
N GLY A 28 2.84 -4.36 10.84
CA GLY A 28 3.34 -5.12 9.69
C GLY A 28 2.25 -5.60 8.72
N PHE A 29 1.06 -4.99 8.73
CA PHE A 29 -0.07 -5.41 7.90
C PHE A 29 -0.45 -4.35 6.84
N PRO A 30 -0.52 -4.74 5.54
CA PRO A 30 -0.49 -6.11 5.01
C PRO A 30 0.91 -6.64 4.65
N GLY A 31 1.98 -5.85 4.80
CA GLY A 31 3.31 -6.16 4.27
C GLY A 31 3.88 -7.51 4.71
N ILE A 32 3.87 -7.82 6.02
CA ILE A 32 4.44 -9.09 6.54
C ILE A 32 3.65 -10.31 6.04
N PRO A 33 2.31 -10.38 6.10
CA PRO A 33 1.56 -11.45 5.46
C PRO A 33 1.87 -11.65 3.98
N LEU A 34 1.97 -10.56 3.21
CA LEU A 34 2.37 -10.62 1.79
C LEU A 34 3.76 -11.24 1.62
N LYS A 35 4.72 -10.85 2.47
CA LYS A 35 6.08 -11.39 2.43
C LYS A 35 6.16 -12.87 2.79
N ILE A 36 5.30 -13.34 3.69
CA ILE A 36 5.21 -14.75 4.07
C ILE A 36 4.69 -15.59 2.89
N VAL A 37 3.62 -15.10 2.22
CA VAL A 37 3.00 -15.82 1.10
C VAL A 37 3.85 -15.72 -0.18
N CYS A 38 4.53 -14.59 -0.38
CA CYS A 38 5.38 -14.32 -1.54
C CYS A 38 6.83 -14.04 -1.08
N PRO A 39 7.64 -15.06 -0.76
CA PRO A 39 8.99 -14.89 -0.21
C PRO A 39 9.97 -14.13 -1.12
N GLY A 40 9.73 -14.12 -2.44
CA GLY A 40 10.55 -13.41 -3.42
C GLY A 40 10.42 -11.87 -3.40
N LEU A 41 9.44 -11.31 -2.69
CA LEU A 41 9.25 -9.85 -2.62
C LEU A 41 10.42 -9.13 -1.95
N ASN A 42 10.79 -7.95 -2.49
CA ASN A 42 11.61 -6.97 -1.78
C ASN A 42 10.69 -6.02 -1.03
N LEU A 43 10.49 -6.26 0.26
CA LEU A 43 9.52 -5.53 1.07
C LEU A 43 10.17 -4.35 1.79
N THR A 44 9.53 -3.19 1.73
CA THR A 44 9.84 -2.03 2.58
C THR A 44 8.66 -1.72 3.47
N LEU A 45 8.89 -1.65 4.78
CA LEU A 45 7.88 -1.32 5.79
C LEU A 45 8.16 0.08 6.31
N LEU A 46 7.24 1.02 6.12
CA LEU A 46 7.40 2.42 6.50
C LEU A 46 6.33 2.81 7.52
N ASP A 47 6.76 3.33 8.68
CA ASP A 47 5.86 3.92 9.69
C ASP A 47 6.51 5.13 10.37
N SER A 48 5.68 6.06 10.83
CA SER A 48 6.12 7.25 11.55
C SER A 48 6.34 7.02 13.04
N LEU A 49 5.95 5.85 13.58
CA LEU A 49 6.06 5.52 14.99
C LEU A 49 7.16 4.46 15.20
N ASN A 50 8.31 4.88 15.68
CA ASN A 50 9.47 4.01 15.90
C ASN A 50 9.17 2.79 16.80
N LYS A 51 8.30 2.94 17.80
CA LYS A 51 7.91 1.83 18.67
C LYS A 51 7.29 0.65 17.90
N ARG A 52 6.54 0.92 16.82
CA ARG A 52 5.96 -0.11 15.97
C ARG A 52 7.04 -0.83 15.17
N LEU A 53 8.01 -0.08 14.68
CA LEU A 53 9.11 -0.62 13.87
C LEU A 53 10.03 -1.53 14.67
N VAL A 54 10.31 -1.21 15.94
CA VAL A 54 11.05 -2.10 16.84
C VAL A 54 10.36 -3.46 16.99
N PHE A 55 9.01 -3.45 17.16
CA PHE A 55 8.25 -4.70 17.18
C PHE A 55 8.36 -5.47 15.86
N ILE A 56 8.28 -4.75 14.73
CA ILE A 56 8.41 -5.37 13.39
C ILE A 56 9.81 -5.97 13.18
N GLU A 57 10.87 -5.31 13.65
CA GLU A 57 12.24 -5.84 13.59
C GLU A 57 12.34 -7.20 14.28
N ASP A 58 11.74 -7.32 15.47
CA ASP A 58 11.69 -8.59 16.21
C ASP A 58 10.91 -9.66 15.43
N VAL A 59 9.73 -9.31 14.87
CA VAL A 59 8.92 -10.22 14.06
C VAL A 59 9.67 -10.70 12.81
N VAL A 60 10.29 -9.79 12.07
CA VAL A 60 11.08 -10.11 10.87
C VAL A 60 12.23 -11.08 11.21
N LYS A 61 12.91 -10.85 12.34
CA LYS A 61 13.99 -11.70 12.83
C LYS A 61 13.49 -13.08 13.24
N GLU A 62 12.43 -13.16 14.05
CA GLU A 62 11.85 -14.42 14.53
C GLU A 62 11.32 -15.29 13.39
N LEU A 63 10.71 -14.68 12.38
CA LEU A 63 10.23 -15.38 11.19
C LEU A 63 11.32 -15.64 10.15
N GLY A 64 12.55 -15.14 10.36
CA GLY A 64 13.67 -15.32 9.44
C GLY A 64 13.45 -14.72 8.05
N LEU A 65 12.59 -13.67 7.94
CA LEU A 65 12.25 -13.06 6.65
C LEU A 65 13.47 -12.35 6.05
N LYS A 66 13.71 -12.58 4.75
CA LYS A 66 14.80 -11.97 3.99
C LYS A 66 14.29 -10.82 3.13
N ASN A 67 15.19 -9.92 2.71
CA ASN A 67 14.85 -8.79 1.82
C ASN A 67 13.69 -7.92 2.37
N VAL A 68 13.70 -7.68 3.69
CA VAL A 68 12.79 -6.76 4.36
C VAL A 68 13.59 -5.54 4.82
N ASN A 69 13.17 -4.36 4.38
CA ASN A 69 13.72 -3.06 4.76
C ASN A 69 12.71 -2.34 5.67
N ILE A 70 13.18 -1.75 6.77
CA ILE A 70 12.34 -1.07 7.76
C ILE A 70 12.76 0.39 7.83
N ILE A 71 11.82 1.31 7.63
CA ILE A 71 12.08 2.75 7.52
C ILE A 71 11.22 3.53 8.50
N HIS A 72 11.88 4.21 9.43
CA HIS A 72 11.23 5.20 10.30
C HIS A 72 11.14 6.54 9.59
N SER A 73 9.98 6.85 9.03
CA SER A 73 9.71 8.11 8.35
C SER A 73 8.21 8.41 8.32
N ARG A 74 7.85 9.69 8.19
CA ARG A 74 6.51 10.06 7.73
C ARG A 74 6.40 9.76 6.24
N ALA A 75 5.18 9.42 5.79
CA ALA A 75 4.92 9.16 4.37
C ALA A 75 5.27 10.37 3.50
N GLU A 76 4.98 11.58 3.98
CA GLU A 76 5.26 12.82 3.25
C GLU A 76 6.77 13.06 3.06
N ASP A 77 7.58 12.72 4.07
CA ASP A 77 9.04 12.87 3.99
C ASP A 77 9.64 11.77 3.11
N GLY A 78 9.22 10.52 3.30
CA GLY A 78 9.63 9.38 2.47
C GLY A 78 9.26 9.56 0.99
N GLY A 79 8.05 10.07 0.68
CA GLY A 79 7.60 10.31 -0.69
C GLY A 79 8.34 11.45 -1.40
N ARG A 80 9.14 12.25 -0.67
CA ARG A 80 10.06 13.26 -1.21
C ARG A 80 11.51 12.77 -1.30
N ASP A 81 11.85 11.73 -0.58
CA ASP A 81 13.19 11.14 -0.64
C ASP A 81 13.40 10.49 -2.01
N THR A 82 14.39 10.95 -2.75
CA THR A 82 14.76 10.43 -4.08
C THR A 82 15.15 8.95 -4.07
N LYS A 83 15.50 8.39 -2.90
CA LYS A 83 15.79 6.98 -2.73
C LYS A 83 14.54 6.10 -2.70
N LEU A 84 13.38 6.69 -2.36
CA LEU A 84 12.11 5.97 -2.21
C LEU A 84 11.08 6.37 -3.25
N ARG A 85 11.12 7.62 -3.73
CA ARG A 85 10.18 8.15 -4.70
C ARG A 85 10.31 7.45 -6.05
N ASP A 86 9.16 7.06 -6.63
CA ASP A 86 9.05 6.40 -7.93
C ASP A 86 9.92 5.13 -8.05
N LYS A 87 10.04 4.32 -6.97
CA LYS A 87 10.91 3.14 -6.91
C LYS A 87 10.17 1.81 -6.82
N PHE A 88 8.93 1.79 -6.37
CA PHE A 88 8.24 0.56 -6.03
C PHE A 88 7.27 0.13 -7.13
N ASP A 89 7.25 -1.18 -7.40
CA ASP A 89 6.25 -1.82 -8.26
C ASP A 89 4.87 -1.70 -7.65
N PHE A 90 4.80 -1.92 -6.32
CA PHE A 90 3.57 -1.82 -5.56
C PHE A 90 3.76 -0.96 -4.31
N CYS A 91 2.78 -0.12 -4.05
CA CYS A 91 2.57 0.49 -2.75
C CYS A 91 1.28 -0.10 -2.16
N VAL A 92 1.33 -0.54 -0.92
CA VAL A 92 0.15 -1.02 -0.20
C VAL A 92 -0.09 -0.18 1.03
N SER A 93 -1.36 -0.03 1.44
CA SER A 93 -1.71 0.64 2.70
C SER A 93 -3.08 0.17 3.18
N ARG A 94 -3.25 0.08 4.51
CA ARG A 94 -4.49 -0.35 5.17
C ARG A 94 -4.93 0.64 6.25
N ALA A 95 -6.20 1.09 6.16
CA ALA A 95 -6.94 1.79 7.24
C ALA A 95 -6.25 3.01 7.88
N VAL A 96 -5.42 3.76 7.13
CA VAL A 96 -4.67 4.90 7.67
C VAL A 96 -5.48 6.19 7.59
N ALA A 97 -6.20 6.43 6.48
CA ALA A 97 -6.96 7.64 6.21
C ALA A 97 -7.99 7.41 5.08
N ARG A 98 -8.76 8.44 4.72
CA ARG A 98 -9.62 8.42 3.52
C ARG A 98 -8.78 8.29 2.26
N LEU A 99 -9.38 7.74 1.19
CA LEU A 99 -8.66 7.38 -0.05
C LEU A 99 -7.94 8.57 -0.68
N ASN A 100 -8.59 9.74 -0.75
CA ASN A 100 -7.95 10.96 -1.30
C ASN A 100 -6.69 11.38 -0.53
N VAL A 101 -6.68 11.23 0.79
CA VAL A 101 -5.49 11.48 1.63
C VAL A 101 -4.43 10.42 1.39
N LEU A 102 -4.84 9.14 1.34
CA LEU A 102 -3.90 8.02 1.10
C LEU A 102 -3.23 8.11 -0.26
N CYS A 103 -3.95 8.53 -1.30
CA CYS A 103 -3.36 8.71 -2.63
C CYS A 103 -2.19 9.70 -2.58
N GLU A 104 -2.32 10.83 -1.89
CA GLU A 104 -1.21 11.80 -1.77
C GLU A 104 -0.01 11.23 -1.01
N LEU A 105 -0.26 10.35 -0.01
CA LEU A 105 0.80 9.75 0.80
C LEU A 105 1.49 8.56 0.12
N CYS A 106 0.79 7.84 -0.75
CA CYS A 106 1.23 6.56 -1.30
C CYS A 106 1.67 6.63 -2.77
N MET A 107 0.96 7.38 -3.63
CA MET A 107 1.29 7.50 -5.05
C MET A 107 2.71 7.96 -5.36
N PRO A 108 3.35 8.84 -4.56
CA PRO A 108 4.73 9.25 -4.80
C PRO A 108 5.77 8.13 -4.74
N PHE A 109 5.48 7.00 -4.07
CA PHE A 109 6.40 5.87 -4.00
C PHE A 109 6.34 4.97 -5.24
N VAL A 110 5.18 4.95 -5.91
CA VAL A 110 4.90 4.03 -7.03
C VAL A 110 5.60 4.52 -8.30
N LYS A 111 6.32 3.63 -8.98
CA LYS A 111 6.90 3.91 -10.31
C LYS A 111 5.82 3.95 -11.39
N GLU A 112 6.08 4.58 -12.53
CA GLU A 112 5.19 4.49 -13.69
C GLU A 112 4.97 3.03 -14.09
N GLY A 113 3.72 2.68 -14.40
CA GLY A 113 3.28 1.31 -14.68
C GLY A 113 3.06 0.44 -13.44
N GLY A 114 3.47 0.91 -12.24
CA GLY A 114 3.20 0.23 -10.97
C GLY A 114 1.82 0.57 -10.38
N TYR A 115 1.54 0.04 -9.18
CA TYR A 115 0.20 0.10 -8.58
C TYR A 115 0.23 0.54 -7.12
N PHE A 116 -0.74 1.37 -6.75
CA PHE A 116 -1.12 1.56 -5.36
C PHE A 116 -2.37 0.74 -5.05
N ILE A 117 -2.29 -0.12 -4.04
CA ILE A 117 -3.37 -0.99 -3.57
C ILE A 117 -3.79 -0.56 -2.17
N SER A 118 -4.99 0.01 -2.06
CA SER A 118 -5.55 0.49 -0.79
C SER A 118 -6.58 -0.48 -0.26
N LEU A 119 -6.30 -1.10 0.91
CA LEU A 119 -7.27 -1.95 1.60
C LEU A 119 -8.25 -1.10 2.39
N LYS A 120 -9.54 -1.23 2.08
CA LYS A 120 -10.64 -0.40 2.58
C LYS A 120 -11.78 -1.22 3.18
N GLY A 121 -12.58 -0.56 4.01
CA GLY A 121 -13.84 -1.09 4.52
C GLY A 121 -15.02 -0.87 3.56
N PRO A 122 -16.26 -1.06 4.05
CA PRO A 122 -17.48 -1.07 3.22
C PRO A 122 -17.82 0.28 2.58
N ASP A 123 -17.37 1.40 3.13
CA ASP A 123 -17.71 2.76 2.64
C ASP A 123 -16.86 3.22 1.45
N VAL A 124 -16.16 2.29 0.80
CA VAL A 124 -15.20 2.57 -0.28
C VAL A 124 -15.80 3.40 -1.42
N TYR A 125 -17.03 3.13 -1.81
CA TYR A 125 -17.65 3.81 -2.96
C TYR A 125 -17.85 5.31 -2.74
N SER A 126 -18.12 5.76 -1.50
CA SER A 126 -18.17 7.18 -1.17
C SER A 126 -16.79 7.85 -1.26
N GLU A 127 -15.74 7.11 -0.90
CA GLU A 127 -14.36 7.60 -0.96
C GLU A 127 -13.81 7.66 -2.39
N LEU A 128 -14.26 6.78 -3.28
CA LEU A 128 -13.85 6.77 -4.70
C LEU A 128 -14.21 8.09 -5.39
N ASN A 129 -15.47 8.52 -5.28
CA ASN A 129 -15.92 9.78 -5.89
C ASN A 129 -15.12 11.00 -5.38
N GLU A 130 -14.77 11.01 -4.08
CA GLU A 130 -13.97 12.08 -3.50
C GLU A 130 -12.49 12.02 -3.92
N ALA A 131 -11.99 10.84 -4.31
CA ALA A 131 -10.60 10.61 -4.63
C ALA A 131 -10.27 10.75 -6.12
N GLU A 132 -11.26 10.76 -7.02
CA GLU A 132 -11.07 10.74 -8.47
C GLU A 132 -10.11 11.85 -8.94
N ILE A 133 -10.44 13.11 -8.63
CA ILE A 133 -9.59 14.27 -8.99
C ILE A 133 -8.19 14.15 -8.33
N THR A 134 -8.13 13.63 -7.09
CA THR A 134 -6.86 13.44 -6.39
C THR A 134 -5.99 12.41 -7.11
N VAL A 135 -6.57 11.28 -7.50
CA VAL A 135 -5.88 10.20 -8.21
C VAL A 135 -5.29 10.72 -9.51
N GLU A 136 -6.09 11.41 -10.33
CA GLU A 136 -5.66 12.02 -11.59
C GLU A 136 -4.55 13.07 -11.36
N THR A 137 -4.74 13.98 -10.38
CA THR A 137 -3.74 15.00 -10.03
C THR A 137 -2.37 14.38 -9.66
N LEU A 138 -2.38 13.18 -9.08
CA LEU A 138 -1.16 12.48 -8.65
C LEU A 138 -0.58 11.54 -9.72
N GLY A 139 -1.13 11.56 -10.93
CA GLY A 139 -0.70 10.73 -12.05
C GLY A 139 -1.19 9.28 -11.96
N GLY A 140 -2.34 9.06 -11.34
CA GLY A 140 -2.96 7.75 -11.21
C GLY A 140 -4.24 7.61 -12.03
N GLN A 141 -4.69 6.36 -12.16
CA GLN A 141 -5.99 5.97 -12.69
C GLN A 141 -6.55 4.85 -11.83
N ILE A 142 -7.81 4.98 -11.38
CA ILE A 142 -8.50 3.88 -10.70
C ILE A 142 -8.75 2.79 -11.74
N GLU A 143 -8.16 1.62 -11.53
CA GLU A 143 -8.27 0.50 -12.48
C GLU A 143 -9.35 -0.49 -12.06
N ASP A 144 -9.43 -0.79 -10.75
CA ASP A 144 -10.42 -1.74 -10.26
C ASP A 144 -10.74 -1.52 -8.76
N VAL A 145 -11.87 -2.10 -8.33
CA VAL A 145 -12.28 -2.23 -6.93
C VAL A 145 -12.71 -3.66 -6.67
N VAL A 146 -11.83 -4.43 -6.09
CA VAL A 146 -12.03 -5.86 -5.82
C VAL A 146 -12.64 -6.05 -4.44
N GLU A 147 -13.82 -6.67 -4.36
CA GLU A 147 -14.38 -7.12 -3.08
C GLU A 147 -13.59 -8.33 -2.57
N LEU A 148 -13.17 -8.27 -1.30
CA LEU A 148 -12.42 -9.34 -0.66
C LEU A 148 -13.40 -10.27 0.07
N ASP A 149 -13.39 -11.55 -0.29
CA ASP A 149 -14.18 -12.56 0.40
C ASP A 149 -13.47 -12.99 1.69
N ILE A 150 -13.79 -12.27 2.77
CA ILE A 150 -13.25 -12.57 4.10
C ILE A 150 -14.29 -13.38 4.85
N PRO A 151 -13.92 -14.53 5.45
CA PRO A 151 -14.82 -15.34 6.26
C PRO A 151 -15.52 -14.52 7.36
N GLU A 152 -16.74 -14.89 7.67
CA GLU A 152 -17.48 -14.30 8.79
C GLU A 152 -16.70 -14.41 10.10
N SER A 153 -16.79 -13.38 10.93
CA SER A 153 -16.18 -13.42 12.25
C SER A 153 -16.84 -14.50 13.10
N GLU A 154 -16.08 -15.49 13.54
CA GLU A 154 -16.59 -16.54 14.44
C GLU A 154 -17.19 -15.98 15.74
N LYS A 155 -16.79 -14.77 16.15
CA LYS A 155 -17.26 -14.12 17.39
C LYS A 155 -18.55 -13.34 17.23
N THR A 156 -18.79 -12.73 16.07
CA THR A 156 -19.93 -11.83 15.86
C THR A 156 -20.93 -12.35 14.83
N GLY A 157 -20.54 -13.33 14.01
CA GLY A 157 -21.35 -13.82 12.88
C GLY A 157 -21.55 -12.77 11.79
N GLU A 158 -20.83 -11.63 11.85
CA GLU A 158 -20.95 -10.55 10.89
C GLU A 158 -19.94 -10.70 9.76
N LYS A 159 -20.42 -10.65 8.52
CA LYS A 159 -19.59 -10.54 7.33
C LYS A 159 -19.23 -9.07 7.09
N ILE A 160 -18.03 -8.68 7.48
CA ILE A 160 -17.53 -7.32 7.19
C ILE A 160 -17.02 -7.31 5.76
N ARG A 161 -17.61 -6.46 4.91
CA ARG A 161 -17.13 -6.26 3.55
C ARG A 161 -15.81 -5.47 3.56
N HIS A 162 -14.82 -6.00 2.92
CA HIS A 162 -13.55 -5.33 2.65
C HIS A 162 -13.33 -5.25 1.15
N CYS A 163 -12.64 -4.20 0.73
CA CYS A 163 -12.32 -3.98 -0.68
C CYS A 163 -10.84 -3.63 -0.83
N ALA A 164 -10.28 -4.00 -1.97
CA ALA A 164 -9.00 -3.49 -2.45
C ALA A 164 -9.27 -2.51 -3.60
N VAL A 165 -8.89 -1.25 -3.44
CA VAL A 165 -8.90 -0.25 -4.52
C VAL A 165 -7.56 -0.33 -5.21
N ILE A 166 -7.56 -0.62 -6.51
CA ILE A 166 -6.38 -0.77 -7.35
C ILE A 166 -6.23 0.50 -8.19
N ILE A 167 -5.14 1.22 -7.98
CA ILE A 167 -4.82 2.47 -8.68
C ILE A 167 -3.51 2.27 -9.42
N ARG A 168 -3.56 2.36 -10.75
CA ARG A 168 -2.39 2.29 -11.62
C ARG A 168 -1.71 3.66 -11.69
N LYS A 169 -0.39 3.68 -11.62
CA LYS A 169 0.43 4.86 -11.87
C LYS A 169 0.64 5.02 -13.38
N VAL A 170 0.02 6.01 -13.99
CA VAL A 170 0.08 6.26 -15.44
C VAL A 170 0.99 7.42 -15.83
N GLU A 171 1.25 8.34 -14.89
CA GLU A 171 2.12 9.49 -15.06
C GLU A 171 2.93 9.76 -13.78
N PRO A 172 4.08 10.44 -13.84
CA PRO A 172 4.83 10.84 -12.66
C PRO A 172 4.02 11.73 -11.73
N THR A 173 4.06 11.46 -10.43
CA THR A 173 3.45 12.38 -9.45
C THR A 173 4.15 13.74 -9.48
N PRO A 174 3.41 14.87 -9.62
CA PRO A 174 4.02 16.20 -9.66
C PRO A 174 4.90 16.47 -8.42
N LYS A 175 6.01 17.19 -8.61
CA LYS A 175 7.01 17.47 -7.55
C LYS A 175 6.43 18.26 -6.36
N ALA A 176 5.28 18.93 -6.53
CA ALA A 176 4.58 19.62 -5.46
C ALA A 176 4.03 18.63 -4.41
N TYR A 177 3.86 17.35 -4.76
CA TYR A 177 3.34 16.30 -3.89
C TYR A 177 4.41 15.25 -3.53
N PRO A 178 4.30 14.65 -2.33
CA PRO A 178 3.33 14.97 -1.29
C PRO A 178 3.59 16.35 -0.70
N ARG A 179 2.54 17.03 -0.21
CA ARG A 179 2.67 18.30 0.51
C ARG A 179 3.30 18.07 1.89
N LYS A 180 3.59 19.16 2.63
CA LYS A 180 4.15 19.07 3.99
C LYS A 180 3.28 18.23 4.91
N ALA A 181 3.90 17.60 5.90
CA ALA A 181 3.24 16.73 6.87
C ALA A 181 1.92 17.30 7.41
N GLY A 182 0.87 16.49 7.38
CA GLY A 182 -0.47 16.81 7.82
C GLY A 182 -1.30 17.68 6.86
N MET A 183 -0.74 18.17 5.74
CA MET A 183 -1.50 19.01 4.80
C MET A 183 -2.53 18.19 4.02
N ALA A 184 -2.20 16.96 3.65
CA ALA A 184 -3.13 16.07 2.95
C ALA A 184 -4.44 15.88 3.73
N ALA A 185 -4.35 15.64 5.04
CA ALA A 185 -5.52 15.47 5.90
C ALA A 185 -6.27 16.78 6.19
N LYS A 186 -5.55 17.90 6.38
CA LYS A 186 -6.17 19.21 6.69
C LYS A 186 -6.88 19.82 5.50
N LYS A 187 -6.36 19.64 4.32
CA LYS A 187 -6.86 20.22 3.06
C LYS A 187 -6.69 19.22 1.93
N PRO A 188 -7.52 18.16 1.87
CA PRO A 188 -7.47 17.18 0.77
C PRO A 188 -7.56 17.85 -0.60
N ILE A 189 -6.93 17.26 -1.59
CA ILE A 189 -7.10 17.68 -3.00
C ILE A 189 -8.56 17.41 -3.38
N LYS A 190 -9.18 18.38 -4.03
CA LYS A 190 -10.60 18.35 -4.46
C LYS A 190 -10.66 18.69 -5.94
#